data_57d3f062e129027c94ead09ec626fd27
#
_entry.id   57d3f062e129027c94ead09ec626fd27
#
_cell.length_a   1.000
_cell.length_b   1.000
_cell.length_c   1.000
_cell.angle_alpha   90.00
_cell.angle_beta   90.00
_cell.angle_gamma   90.00
#
_symmetry.space_group_name_H-M   'P 1'
#
loop_
_entity.id
_entity.type
_entity.pdbx_description
1 polymer ?
#
loop_
_entity_poly.entity_id
_entity_poly.type
_entity_poly.pdbx_seq_one_letter_code
_entity_poly.pdbx_strand_id
1 'polypeptide(L)'
;MASPRRARSRRSEHRNPFAATRNEDLVSTIGFIGLGIMGGPMARHLVAAGYTVIGYDRSEERMQALVEAGGSAADSIEQTVKNADVVAVMVPDSPDVQAVLLPEDGVFANAQPGTLVIDFSSIRPDVTAELAKTAAERGLRIVDAPVSGGEPGAVNATLSIMVGGTEADFASAKPIFDVVGKTIAHVGPSGSGQTVKAANQLIVAGNIELLAEAITFLRAYGVDIDAAVEVLGGGLAGSAVLNQKAPKMLSGKFDPGFRIALHHKDMGIVTSAAREAGVVIPLGAVVAQLMASAIANGDGGLDHSALLLGVERLSGTKAEATK
;
A
#
# COMPACT_ATOMS: atom_id res chain seq x y z
N MET A 1 -75.82 2.18 -33.27
CA MET A 1 -74.40 2.55 -33.35
C MET A 1 -73.77 2.36 -31.96
N ALA A 2 -73.08 1.28 -31.77
CA ALA A 2 -72.44 0.91 -30.46
C ALA A 2 -70.95 1.10 -30.53
N SER A 3 -70.39 1.92 -29.59
CA SER A 3 -68.96 2.17 -29.43
C SER A 3 -68.28 1.06 -28.65
N PRO A 4 -67.11 0.57 -29.01
CA PRO A 4 -66.41 -0.52 -28.29
C PRO A 4 -65.65 0.00 -27.09
N ARG A 5 -65.81 -0.66 -25.94
CA ARG A 5 -65.02 -0.48 -24.70
C ARG A 5 -63.58 -0.96 -24.90
N ARG A 6 -62.61 -0.08 -24.61
CA ARG A 6 -61.21 -0.41 -24.49
C ARG A 6 -60.91 -1.24 -23.23
N ALA A 7 -60.37 -2.42 -23.41
CA ALA A 7 -59.79 -3.25 -22.34
C ALA A 7 -58.49 -2.65 -21.83
N ARG A 8 -58.36 -2.40 -20.54
CA ARG A 8 -57.11 -2.03 -19.85
C ARG A 8 -56.35 -3.30 -19.57
N SER A 9 -55.17 -3.43 -20.17
CA SER A 9 -54.19 -4.47 -19.83
C SER A 9 -53.58 -4.17 -18.46
N ARG A 10 -53.78 -5.08 -17.51
CA ARG A 10 -53.01 -5.10 -16.23
C ARG A 10 -51.59 -5.56 -16.55
N ARG A 11 -50.62 -4.67 -16.43
CA ARG A 11 -49.21 -5.05 -16.32
C ARG A 11 -49.01 -5.66 -14.94
N SER A 12 -48.64 -6.93 -14.91
CA SER A 12 -48.11 -7.61 -13.72
C SER A 12 -46.71 -7.04 -13.43
N GLU A 13 -46.58 -6.27 -12.35
CA GLU A 13 -45.30 -5.89 -11.78
C GLU A 13 -44.66 -7.16 -11.20
N HIS A 14 -43.65 -7.68 -11.90
CA HIS A 14 -42.74 -8.66 -11.34
C HIS A 14 -41.90 -7.93 -10.29
N ARG A 15 -42.27 -8.05 -9.03
CA ARG A 15 -41.40 -7.72 -7.89
C ARG A 15 -40.24 -8.69 -7.90
N ASN A 16 -39.02 -8.15 -8.07
CA ASN A 16 -37.79 -8.86 -7.88
C ASN A 16 -37.63 -9.23 -6.39
N PRO A 17 -37.63 -10.53 -6.01
CA PRO A 17 -37.59 -10.94 -4.60
C PRO A 17 -36.21 -10.78 -3.96
N PHE A 18 -35.19 -10.27 -4.68
CA PHE A 18 -33.81 -10.06 -4.20
C PHE A 18 -33.43 -8.59 -4.00
N ALA A 19 -34.37 -7.68 -3.92
CA ALA A 19 -34.12 -6.37 -3.37
C ALA A 19 -34.01 -6.50 -1.84
N ALA A 20 -32.88 -6.98 -1.36
CA ALA A 20 -32.50 -6.86 0.04
C ALA A 20 -32.44 -5.35 0.34
N THR A 21 -33.35 -4.88 1.16
CA THR A 21 -33.29 -3.57 1.79
C THR A 21 -31.95 -3.49 2.53
N ARG A 22 -30.99 -2.75 1.99
CA ARG A 22 -29.85 -2.29 2.80
C ARG A 22 -30.45 -1.45 3.92
N ASN A 23 -30.27 -1.92 5.15
CA ASN A 23 -30.39 -1.06 6.32
C ASN A 23 -29.27 0.00 6.19
N GLU A 24 -29.62 1.22 5.79
CA GLU A 24 -28.68 2.34 5.58
C GLU A 24 -28.10 2.90 6.90
N ASP A 25 -28.37 2.27 8.05
CA ASP A 25 -28.06 2.80 9.37
C ASP A 25 -27.02 1.96 10.19
N LEU A 26 -26.42 0.91 9.62
CA LEU A 26 -25.37 0.18 10.33
C LEU A 26 -24.00 0.63 9.84
N VAL A 27 -23.38 1.55 10.59
CA VAL A 27 -21.98 1.95 10.43
C VAL A 27 -21.10 0.73 10.63
N SER A 28 -20.39 0.30 9.58
CA SER A 28 -19.48 -0.85 9.67
C SER A 28 -18.35 -0.57 10.65
N THR A 29 -18.04 -1.56 11.49
CA THR A 29 -16.93 -1.51 12.43
C THR A 29 -15.68 -2.05 11.77
N ILE A 30 -14.61 -1.24 11.80
CA ILE A 30 -13.30 -1.59 11.24
C ILE A 30 -12.28 -1.74 12.37
N GLY A 31 -11.72 -2.92 12.53
CA GLY A 31 -10.52 -3.14 13.33
C GLY A 31 -9.28 -2.75 12.50
N PHE A 32 -8.49 -1.80 12.95
CA PHE A 32 -7.29 -1.36 12.21
C PHE A 32 -6.02 -1.67 12.99
N ILE A 33 -5.16 -2.53 12.45
CA ILE A 33 -3.92 -2.99 13.08
C ILE A 33 -2.72 -2.41 12.34
N GLY A 34 -1.89 -1.66 13.08
CA GLY A 34 -0.73 -0.95 12.54
C GLY A 34 -1.06 0.50 12.17
N LEU A 35 -0.87 1.41 13.13
CA LEU A 35 -1.16 2.85 13.01
C LEU A 35 0.12 3.67 12.74
N GLY A 36 1.06 3.08 12.00
CA GLY A 36 2.31 3.75 11.60
C GLY A 36 2.06 4.90 10.63
N ILE A 37 3.16 5.33 9.97
CA ILE A 37 3.20 6.48 9.04
C ILE A 37 2.18 6.36 7.88
N MET A 38 1.81 5.13 7.51
CA MET A 38 0.80 4.85 6.48
C MET A 38 -0.57 4.58 7.11
N GLY A 39 -0.65 3.61 8.04
CA GLY A 39 -1.93 3.16 8.60
C GLY A 39 -2.63 4.21 9.46
N GLY A 40 -1.89 5.05 10.18
CA GLY A 40 -2.48 6.12 10.99
C GLY A 40 -3.32 7.11 10.18
N PRO A 41 -2.78 7.73 9.11
CA PRO A 41 -3.58 8.58 8.21
C PRO A 41 -4.77 7.83 7.60
N MET A 42 -4.58 6.58 7.13
CA MET A 42 -5.67 5.79 6.55
C MET A 42 -6.80 5.54 7.55
N ALA A 43 -6.47 5.15 8.78
CA ALA A 43 -7.46 4.94 9.85
C ALA A 43 -8.24 6.23 10.17
N ARG A 44 -7.57 7.39 10.23
CA ARG A 44 -8.24 8.68 10.45
C ARG A 44 -9.18 9.07 9.31
N HIS A 45 -8.83 8.77 8.04
CA HIS A 45 -9.75 8.99 6.91
C HIS A 45 -11.01 8.13 7.03
N LEU A 46 -10.89 6.89 7.49
CA LEU A 46 -12.04 6.01 7.72
C LEU A 46 -12.94 6.55 8.84
N VAL A 47 -12.36 7.06 9.96
CA VAL A 47 -13.11 7.76 11.01
C VAL A 47 -13.85 8.97 10.44
N ALA A 48 -13.18 9.81 9.66
CA ALA A 48 -13.77 11.01 9.05
C ALA A 48 -14.88 10.67 8.04
N ALA A 49 -14.82 9.49 7.41
CA ALA A 49 -15.86 8.96 6.52
C ALA A 49 -17.05 8.34 7.26
N GLY A 50 -17.05 8.31 8.60
CA GLY A 50 -18.15 7.85 9.43
C GLY A 50 -18.09 6.38 9.84
N TYR A 51 -16.98 5.66 9.60
CA TYR A 51 -16.80 4.30 10.10
C TYR A 51 -16.47 4.30 11.60
N THR A 52 -16.94 3.28 12.32
CA THR A 52 -16.46 3.00 13.67
C THR A 52 -15.10 2.31 13.55
N VAL A 53 -14.00 3.00 13.92
CA VAL A 53 -12.66 2.46 13.82
C VAL A 53 -12.10 2.16 15.19
N ILE A 54 -11.69 0.91 15.41
CA ILE A 54 -11.00 0.43 16.61
C ILE A 54 -9.56 0.11 16.22
N GLY A 55 -8.59 0.85 16.73
CA GLY A 55 -7.19 0.73 16.35
C GLY A 55 -6.32 0.02 17.36
N TYR A 56 -5.33 -0.71 16.89
CA TYR A 56 -4.25 -1.29 17.69
C TYR A 56 -2.88 -1.03 17.06
N ASP A 57 -1.95 -0.56 17.86
CA ASP A 57 -0.52 -0.44 17.55
C ASP A 57 0.28 -0.70 18.83
N ARG A 58 1.55 -1.06 18.69
CA ARG A 58 2.49 -1.21 19.81
C ARG A 58 2.88 0.14 20.45
N SER A 59 2.59 1.26 19.78
CA SER A 59 2.84 2.61 20.23
C SER A 59 1.56 3.22 20.79
N GLU A 60 1.53 3.53 22.09
CA GLU A 60 0.43 4.24 22.75
C GLU A 60 0.18 5.62 22.11
N GLU A 61 1.24 6.34 21.71
CA GLU A 61 1.14 7.64 21.05
C GLU A 61 0.31 7.57 19.75
N ARG A 62 0.53 6.52 18.95
CA ARG A 62 -0.19 6.32 17.68
C ARG A 62 -1.65 5.97 17.91
N MET A 63 -1.92 5.16 18.93
CA MET A 63 -3.29 4.83 19.34
C MET A 63 -4.02 6.08 19.86
N GLN A 64 -3.35 6.90 20.66
CA GLN A 64 -3.90 8.16 21.15
C GLN A 64 -4.23 9.12 20.01
N ALA A 65 -3.39 9.22 18.99
CA ALA A 65 -3.66 10.03 17.80
C ALA A 65 -4.91 9.58 17.01
N LEU A 66 -5.25 8.29 17.03
CA LEU A 66 -6.51 7.79 16.47
C LEU A 66 -7.71 8.18 17.34
N VAL A 67 -7.57 8.08 18.67
CA VAL A 67 -8.63 8.49 19.62
C VAL A 67 -8.94 9.98 19.49
N GLU A 68 -7.93 10.82 19.35
CA GLU A 68 -8.09 12.27 19.12
C GLU A 68 -8.81 12.58 17.79
N ALA A 69 -8.69 11.70 16.81
CA ALA A 69 -9.42 11.81 15.55
C ALA A 69 -10.86 11.26 15.60
N GLY A 70 -11.30 10.75 16.76
CA GLY A 70 -12.66 10.22 16.97
C GLY A 70 -12.78 8.70 16.81
N GLY A 71 -11.67 7.97 16.66
CA GLY A 71 -11.65 6.51 16.72
C GLY A 71 -11.55 5.99 18.16
N SER A 72 -11.32 4.70 18.31
CA SER A 72 -11.10 4.05 19.61
C SER A 72 -9.80 3.25 19.59
N ALA A 73 -9.15 3.12 20.73
CA ALA A 73 -7.99 2.26 20.92
C ALA A 73 -8.40 0.95 21.60
N ALA A 74 -7.72 -0.14 21.27
CA ALA A 74 -7.83 -1.43 21.95
C ALA A 74 -6.49 -1.83 22.55
N ASP A 75 -6.53 -2.64 23.62
CA ASP A 75 -5.31 -3.10 24.30
C ASP A 75 -4.70 -4.35 23.67
N SER A 76 -5.41 -5.00 22.75
CA SER A 76 -4.97 -6.22 22.06
C SER A 76 -5.59 -6.38 20.66
N ILE A 77 -4.99 -7.26 19.87
CA ILE A 77 -5.55 -7.69 18.57
C ILE A 77 -6.93 -8.31 18.77
N GLU A 78 -7.09 -9.20 19.76
CA GLU A 78 -8.37 -9.82 20.08
C GLU A 78 -9.50 -8.79 20.27
N GLN A 79 -9.26 -7.76 21.10
CA GLN A 79 -10.26 -6.70 21.34
C GLN A 79 -10.54 -5.89 20.08
N THR A 80 -9.53 -5.68 19.24
CA THR A 80 -9.66 -4.93 17.98
C THR A 80 -10.58 -5.62 16.99
N VAL A 81 -10.55 -6.96 16.94
CA VAL A 81 -11.21 -7.73 15.87
C VAL A 81 -12.51 -8.40 16.26
N LYS A 82 -12.77 -8.59 17.55
CA LYS A 82 -13.88 -9.37 18.10
C LYS A 82 -15.25 -9.03 17.55
N ASN A 83 -15.51 -7.75 17.27
CA ASN A 83 -16.79 -7.25 16.74
C ASN A 83 -16.59 -6.46 15.44
N ALA A 84 -15.49 -6.66 14.75
CA ALA A 84 -15.20 -5.97 13.50
C ALA A 84 -15.85 -6.70 12.32
N ASP A 85 -16.54 -5.94 11.46
CA ASP A 85 -17.02 -6.43 10.16
C ASP A 85 -15.87 -6.57 9.17
N VAL A 86 -14.88 -5.67 9.30
CA VAL A 86 -13.67 -5.63 8.48
C VAL A 86 -12.46 -5.44 9.38
N VAL A 87 -11.38 -6.15 9.08
CA VAL A 87 -10.07 -5.96 9.72
C VAL A 87 -9.06 -5.47 8.69
N ALA A 88 -8.53 -4.27 8.90
CA ALA A 88 -7.47 -3.68 8.10
C ALA A 88 -6.10 -3.88 8.78
N VAL A 89 -5.11 -4.34 8.02
CA VAL A 89 -3.74 -4.57 8.51
C VAL A 89 -2.77 -3.73 7.69
N MET A 90 -1.87 -3.00 8.36
CA MET A 90 -0.82 -2.20 7.71
C MET A 90 0.47 -2.25 8.54
N VAL A 91 1.25 -3.31 8.33
CA VAL A 91 2.49 -3.60 9.06
C VAL A 91 3.67 -3.78 8.10
N PRO A 92 4.94 -3.77 8.58
CA PRO A 92 6.10 -3.62 7.70
C PRO A 92 6.37 -4.75 6.71
N ASP A 93 6.24 -6.04 7.10
CA ASP A 93 6.76 -7.18 6.33
C ASP A 93 5.95 -8.46 6.56
N SER A 94 6.27 -9.51 5.78
CA SER A 94 5.62 -10.83 5.86
C SER A 94 5.62 -11.44 7.28
N PRO A 95 6.74 -11.46 8.03
CA PRO A 95 6.74 -11.94 9.41
C PRO A 95 5.80 -11.15 10.32
N ASP A 96 5.70 -9.83 10.13
CA ASP A 96 4.81 -8.98 10.94
C ASP A 96 3.34 -9.29 10.64
N VAL A 97 2.98 -9.49 9.35
CA VAL A 97 1.61 -9.89 8.96
C VAL A 97 1.27 -11.27 9.54
N GLN A 98 2.18 -12.23 9.43
CA GLN A 98 1.99 -13.56 10.01
C GLN A 98 1.83 -13.49 11.53
N ALA A 99 2.62 -12.66 12.22
CA ALA A 99 2.54 -12.46 13.67
C ALA A 99 1.23 -11.79 14.11
N VAL A 100 0.60 -11.01 13.25
CA VAL A 100 -0.71 -10.38 13.50
C VAL A 100 -1.85 -11.34 13.20
N LEU A 101 -1.75 -12.15 12.14
CA LEU A 101 -2.88 -12.94 11.65
C LEU A 101 -2.97 -14.35 12.26
N LEU A 102 -1.85 -15.06 12.41
CA LEU A 102 -1.84 -16.51 12.65
C LEU A 102 -1.93 -16.97 14.11
N PRO A 103 -1.35 -16.28 15.12
CA PRO A 103 -1.33 -16.73 16.50
C PRO A 103 -2.72 -16.94 17.11
N GLU A 104 -2.79 -17.61 18.27
CA GLU A 104 -4.05 -17.84 18.99
C GLU A 104 -4.69 -16.52 19.50
N ASP A 105 -3.89 -15.51 19.76
CA ASP A 105 -4.31 -14.15 20.09
C ASP A 105 -4.39 -13.23 18.85
N GLY A 106 -4.15 -13.76 17.65
CA GLY A 106 -4.17 -13.06 16.38
C GLY A 106 -5.57 -12.94 15.76
N VAL A 107 -5.60 -12.32 14.58
CA VAL A 107 -6.86 -12.00 13.85
C VAL A 107 -7.65 -13.25 13.51
N PHE A 108 -7.00 -14.28 12.94
CA PHE A 108 -7.71 -15.45 12.41
C PHE A 108 -8.35 -16.33 13.49
N ALA A 109 -7.88 -16.23 14.73
CA ALA A 109 -8.44 -16.97 15.84
C ALA A 109 -9.62 -16.24 16.53
N ASN A 110 -9.66 -14.91 16.40
CA ASN A 110 -10.56 -14.06 17.21
C ASN A 110 -11.60 -13.27 16.39
N ALA A 111 -11.42 -13.17 15.06
CA ALA A 111 -12.41 -12.57 14.18
C ALA A 111 -13.62 -13.49 13.97
N GLN A 112 -14.80 -12.90 13.79
CA GLN A 112 -16.02 -13.67 13.53
C GLN A 112 -16.01 -14.29 12.12
N PRO A 113 -16.62 -15.47 11.92
CA PRO A 113 -16.79 -16.02 10.59
C PRO A 113 -17.47 -15.01 9.65
N GLY A 114 -16.93 -14.89 8.43
CA GLY A 114 -17.41 -13.93 7.44
C GLY A 114 -16.72 -12.55 7.50
N THR A 115 -15.93 -12.25 8.55
CA THR A 115 -15.12 -11.02 8.61
C THR A 115 -14.20 -10.93 7.40
N LEU A 116 -14.14 -9.74 6.78
CA LEU A 116 -13.24 -9.44 5.68
C LEU A 116 -11.92 -8.86 6.21
N VAL A 117 -10.82 -9.53 5.93
CA VAL A 117 -9.48 -9.02 6.24
C VAL A 117 -8.91 -8.31 5.00
N ILE A 118 -8.43 -7.09 5.16
CA ILE A 118 -7.76 -6.29 4.12
C ILE A 118 -6.30 -6.11 4.54
N ASP A 119 -5.38 -6.76 3.87
CA ASP A 119 -3.95 -6.57 4.11
C ASP A 119 -3.38 -5.51 3.17
N PHE A 120 -3.15 -4.32 3.69
CA PHE A 120 -2.50 -3.21 2.98
C PHE A 120 -0.98 -3.29 3.01
N SER A 121 -0.41 -4.23 3.72
CA SER A 121 1.03 -4.41 3.87
C SER A 121 1.69 -4.82 2.55
N SER A 122 2.98 -4.59 2.42
CA SER A 122 3.78 -5.09 1.28
C SER A 122 4.55 -6.32 1.71
N ILE A 123 4.05 -7.49 1.29
CA ILE A 123 4.56 -8.81 1.66
C ILE A 123 4.78 -9.70 0.43
N ARG A 124 5.35 -10.87 0.63
CA ARG A 124 5.59 -11.85 -0.42
C ARG A 124 4.26 -12.41 -0.96
N PRO A 125 4.12 -12.55 -2.30
CA PRO A 125 2.90 -13.10 -2.92
C PRO A 125 2.57 -14.53 -2.48
N ASP A 126 3.57 -15.39 -2.30
CA ASP A 126 3.42 -16.77 -1.82
C ASP A 126 2.87 -16.82 -0.38
N VAL A 127 3.40 -15.96 0.51
CA VAL A 127 2.88 -15.82 1.88
C VAL A 127 1.41 -15.39 1.86
N THR A 128 1.05 -14.44 1.00
CA THR A 128 -0.34 -14.01 0.84
C THR A 128 -1.25 -15.16 0.41
N ALA A 129 -0.82 -15.99 -0.54
CA ALA A 129 -1.60 -17.14 -1.00
C ALA A 129 -1.83 -18.16 0.13
N GLU A 130 -0.81 -18.42 0.97
CA GLU A 130 -0.92 -19.28 2.15
C GLU A 130 -1.87 -18.70 3.20
N LEU A 131 -1.78 -17.40 3.48
CA LEU A 131 -2.68 -16.70 4.40
C LEU A 131 -4.13 -16.76 3.92
N ALA A 132 -4.36 -16.57 2.61
CA ALA A 132 -5.70 -16.66 2.03
C ALA A 132 -6.32 -18.06 2.20
N LYS A 133 -5.53 -19.12 2.03
CA LYS A 133 -5.97 -20.48 2.28
C LYS A 133 -6.32 -20.69 3.76
N THR A 134 -5.47 -20.25 4.66
CA THR A 134 -5.69 -20.36 6.11
C THR A 134 -6.92 -19.57 6.57
N ALA A 135 -7.15 -18.38 6.02
CA ALA A 135 -8.34 -17.59 6.29
C ALA A 135 -9.62 -18.32 5.86
N ALA A 136 -9.63 -18.89 4.66
CA ALA A 136 -10.76 -19.65 4.14
C ALA A 136 -11.09 -20.90 4.99
N GLU A 137 -10.08 -21.61 5.48
CA GLU A 137 -10.25 -22.77 6.39
C GLU A 137 -10.92 -22.38 7.71
N ARG A 138 -10.82 -21.11 8.11
CA ARG A 138 -11.45 -20.53 9.31
C ARG A 138 -12.76 -19.77 9.02
N GLY A 139 -13.25 -19.82 7.78
CA GLY A 139 -14.47 -19.13 7.37
C GLY A 139 -14.32 -17.61 7.27
N LEU A 140 -13.09 -17.11 7.15
CA LEU A 140 -12.78 -15.70 6.96
C LEU A 140 -12.55 -15.39 5.48
N ARG A 141 -12.67 -14.13 5.12
CA ARG A 141 -12.43 -13.59 3.79
C ARG A 141 -11.17 -12.71 3.84
N ILE A 142 -10.36 -12.71 2.80
CA ILE A 142 -9.15 -11.87 2.77
C ILE A 142 -8.88 -11.34 1.37
N VAL A 143 -8.41 -10.09 1.30
CA VAL A 143 -7.85 -9.47 0.10
C VAL A 143 -6.47 -8.90 0.43
N ASP A 144 -5.53 -9.04 -0.48
CA ASP A 144 -4.28 -8.31 -0.46
C ASP A 144 -4.45 -7.00 -1.23
N ALA A 145 -4.12 -5.91 -0.59
CA ALA A 145 -4.37 -4.57 -1.09
C ALA A 145 -3.18 -3.61 -0.90
N PRO A 146 -1.95 -4.04 -1.26
CA PRO A 146 -0.79 -3.18 -1.09
C PRO A 146 -0.96 -1.85 -1.85
N VAL A 147 -0.30 -0.82 -1.31
CA VAL A 147 -0.49 0.56 -1.73
C VAL A 147 0.76 1.20 -2.30
N SER A 148 0.59 2.19 -3.17
CA SER A 148 1.64 3.07 -3.68
C SER A 148 1.21 4.53 -3.55
N GLY A 149 2.17 5.43 -3.27
CA GLY A 149 1.94 6.87 -3.04
C GLY A 149 2.71 7.40 -1.84
N GLY A 150 3.27 6.52 -1.00
CA GLY A 150 4.01 6.87 0.21
C GLY A 150 3.15 7.64 1.23
N GLU A 151 3.81 8.24 2.21
CA GLU A 151 3.15 9.03 3.25
C GLU A 151 2.26 10.15 2.68
N PRO A 152 2.69 10.94 1.66
CA PRO A 152 1.82 11.96 1.07
C PRO A 152 0.53 11.37 0.49
N GLY A 153 0.59 10.19 -0.12
CA GLY A 153 -0.58 9.48 -0.65
C GLY A 153 -1.53 9.05 0.46
N ALA A 154 -1.02 8.57 1.58
CA ALA A 154 -1.82 8.19 2.73
C ALA A 154 -2.48 9.40 3.42
N VAL A 155 -1.71 10.48 3.62
CA VAL A 155 -2.20 11.72 4.23
C VAL A 155 -3.29 12.39 3.39
N ASN A 156 -3.17 12.36 2.05
CA ASN A 156 -4.10 13.01 1.13
C ASN A 156 -5.20 12.07 0.60
N ALA A 157 -5.27 10.81 1.07
CA ALA A 157 -6.21 9.80 0.57
C ALA A 157 -6.14 9.59 -0.96
N THR A 158 -4.93 9.59 -1.51
CA THR A 158 -4.69 9.48 -2.96
C THR A 158 -3.87 8.24 -3.34
N LEU A 159 -3.91 7.21 -2.50
CA LEU A 159 -3.15 5.98 -2.72
C LEU A 159 -3.59 5.27 -4.02
N SER A 160 -2.63 4.65 -4.68
CA SER A 160 -2.90 3.61 -5.67
C SER A 160 -2.97 2.28 -4.95
N ILE A 161 -4.07 1.53 -5.10
CA ILE A 161 -4.33 0.28 -4.38
C ILE A 161 -4.44 -0.85 -5.39
N MET A 162 -3.61 -1.88 -5.23
CA MET A 162 -3.53 -3.05 -6.11
C MET A 162 -4.17 -4.23 -5.39
N VAL A 163 -5.37 -4.65 -5.83
CA VAL A 163 -6.16 -5.60 -5.04
C VAL A 163 -6.14 -7.00 -5.65
N GLY A 164 -5.69 -7.97 -4.86
CA GLY A 164 -5.83 -9.40 -5.13
C GLY A 164 -6.90 -10.02 -4.24
N GLY A 165 -7.65 -10.98 -4.79
CA GLY A 165 -8.73 -11.67 -4.07
C GLY A 165 -9.89 -12.03 -5.00
N THR A 166 -11.02 -12.47 -4.43
CA THR A 166 -12.23 -12.70 -5.23
C THR A 166 -12.90 -11.39 -5.64
N GLU A 167 -13.63 -11.39 -6.75
CA GLU A 167 -14.41 -10.21 -7.18
C GLU A 167 -15.43 -9.79 -6.11
N ALA A 168 -16.04 -10.75 -5.40
CA ALA A 168 -16.99 -10.47 -4.34
C ALA A 168 -16.33 -9.79 -3.13
N ASP A 169 -15.12 -10.21 -2.76
CA ASP A 169 -14.36 -9.62 -1.66
C ASP A 169 -13.84 -8.24 -2.04
N PHE A 170 -13.36 -8.07 -3.28
CA PHE A 170 -13.02 -6.76 -3.82
C PHE A 170 -14.21 -5.80 -3.77
N ALA A 171 -15.38 -6.22 -4.24
CA ALA A 171 -16.58 -5.40 -4.20
C ALA A 171 -16.98 -5.01 -2.77
N SER A 172 -16.81 -5.94 -1.80
CA SER A 172 -17.08 -5.67 -0.38
C SER A 172 -16.09 -4.69 0.25
N ALA A 173 -14.81 -4.75 -0.15
CA ALA A 173 -13.75 -3.86 0.34
C ALA A 173 -13.76 -2.48 -0.33
N LYS A 174 -14.35 -2.37 -1.52
CA LYS A 174 -14.27 -1.16 -2.35
C LYS A 174 -14.72 0.13 -1.64
N PRO A 175 -15.78 0.18 -0.83
CA PRO A 175 -16.14 1.39 -0.09
C PRO A 175 -15.02 1.89 0.84
N ILE A 176 -14.23 0.98 1.42
CA ILE A 176 -13.05 1.32 2.26
C ILE A 176 -11.93 1.85 1.39
N PHE A 177 -11.66 1.21 0.25
CA PHE A 177 -10.64 1.67 -0.69
C PHE A 177 -10.93 3.07 -1.23
N ASP A 178 -12.20 3.39 -1.53
CA ASP A 178 -12.62 4.70 -2.04
C ASP A 178 -12.37 5.84 -1.05
N VAL A 179 -12.27 5.54 0.26
CA VAL A 179 -11.94 6.52 1.30
C VAL A 179 -10.46 6.83 1.36
N VAL A 180 -9.58 5.84 1.11
CA VAL A 180 -8.13 6.00 1.34
C VAL A 180 -7.32 6.08 0.04
N GLY A 181 -7.93 5.81 -1.11
CA GLY A 181 -7.26 5.73 -2.40
C GLY A 181 -7.96 6.48 -3.52
N LYS A 182 -7.21 6.70 -4.61
CA LYS A 182 -7.69 7.35 -5.83
C LYS A 182 -7.70 6.41 -7.03
N THR A 183 -6.67 5.57 -7.16
CA THR A 183 -6.56 4.58 -8.23
C THR A 183 -6.67 3.19 -7.62
N ILE A 184 -7.76 2.50 -7.89
CA ILE A 184 -8.06 1.22 -7.25
C ILE A 184 -8.33 0.21 -8.37
N ALA A 185 -7.59 -0.90 -8.36
CA ALA A 185 -7.73 -1.92 -9.38
C ALA A 185 -7.75 -3.33 -8.76
N HIS A 186 -8.76 -4.13 -9.12
CA HIS A 186 -8.73 -5.57 -8.92
C HIS A 186 -7.85 -6.19 -10.01
N VAL A 187 -6.76 -6.83 -9.60
CA VAL A 187 -5.71 -7.28 -10.51
C VAL A 187 -5.61 -8.81 -10.64
N GLY A 188 -6.46 -9.54 -9.94
CA GLY A 188 -6.51 -11.01 -10.02
C GLY A 188 -6.79 -11.70 -8.68
N PRO A 189 -6.57 -13.01 -8.58
CA PRO A 189 -6.75 -13.76 -7.33
C PRO A 189 -5.78 -13.33 -6.23
N SER A 190 -5.95 -13.89 -5.02
CA SER A 190 -5.08 -13.60 -3.86
C SER A 190 -3.60 -13.74 -4.21
N GLY A 191 -2.79 -12.74 -3.81
CA GLY A 191 -1.38 -12.60 -4.14
C GLY A 191 -1.10 -11.77 -5.40
N SER A 192 -2.11 -11.52 -6.25
CA SER A 192 -1.93 -10.70 -7.46
C SER A 192 -1.64 -9.23 -7.13
N GLY A 193 -2.25 -8.68 -6.08
CA GLY A 193 -1.96 -7.33 -5.59
C GLY A 193 -0.49 -7.19 -5.18
N GLN A 194 0.03 -8.16 -4.41
CA GLN A 194 1.44 -8.19 -4.00
C GLN A 194 2.37 -8.36 -5.20
N THR A 195 1.98 -9.16 -6.19
CA THR A 195 2.77 -9.33 -7.44
C THR A 195 2.87 -8.00 -8.20
N VAL A 196 1.76 -7.27 -8.35
CA VAL A 196 1.77 -5.93 -8.97
C VAL A 196 2.56 -4.94 -8.13
N LYS A 197 2.47 -5.03 -6.79
CA LYS A 197 3.29 -4.21 -5.89
C LYS A 197 4.79 -4.51 -6.06
N ALA A 198 5.19 -5.77 -6.19
CA ALA A 198 6.58 -6.12 -6.46
C ALA A 198 7.07 -5.50 -7.77
N ALA A 199 6.28 -5.56 -8.84
CA ALA A 199 6.60 -4.90 -10.12
C ALA A 199 6.68 -3.36 -9.97
N ASN A 200 5.77 -2.75 -9.19
CA ASN A 200 5.85 -1.32 -8.87
C ASN A 200 7.16 -0.96 -8.17
N GLN A 201 7.57 -1.75 -7.15
CA GLN A 201 8.80 -1.47 -6.40
C GLN A 201 10.06 -1.66 -7.25
N LEU A 202 10.06 -2.64 -8.16
CA LEU A 202 11.12 -2.82 -9.15
C LEU A 202 11.29 -1.56 -10.02
N ILE A 203 10.19 -1.02 -10.56
CA ILE A 203 10.22 0.19 -11.41
C ILE A 203 10.64 1.41 -10.59
N VAL A 204 10.10 1.59 -9.39
CA VAL A 204 10.44 2.72 -8.51
C VAL A 204 11.93 2.69 -8.13
N ALA A 205 12.46 1.51 -7.77
CA ALA A 205 13.86 1.33 -7.43
C ALA A 205 14.78 1.68 -8.60
N GLY A 206 14.47 1.16 -9.80
CA GLY A 206 15.23 1.44 -11.01
C GLY A 206 15.20 2.93 -11.37
N ASN A 207 14.04 3.58 -11.28
CA ASN A 207 13.92 5.00 -11.57
C ASN A 207 14.73 5.88 -10.60
N ILE A 208 14.80 5.51 -9.31
CA ILE A 208 15.61 6.24 -8.33
C ILE A 208 17.10 6.08 -8.63
N GLU A 209 17.55 4.86 -8.91
CA GLU A 209 18.96 4.60 -9.21
C GLU A 209 19.38 5.31 -10.49
N LEU A 210 18.61 5.18 -11.57
CA LEU A 210 18.89 5.86 -12.84
C LEU A 210 18.89 7.39 -12.70
N LEU A 211 18.02 7.94 -11.86
CA LEU A 211 18.03 9.38 -11.56
C LEU A 211 19.30 9.79 -10.80
N ALA A 212 19.74 8.97 -9.84
CA ALA A 212 20.99 9.21 -9.11
C ALA A 212 22.22 9.19 -10.04
N GLU A 213 22.30 8.20 -10.93
CA GLU A 213 23.33 8.12 -11.97
C GLU A 213 23.29 9.34 -12.90
N ALA A 214 22.10 9.71 -13.40
CA ALA A 214 21.92 10.85 -14.29
C ALA A 214 22.36 12.17 -13.63
N ILE A 215 21.99 12.43 -12.38
CA ILE A 215 22.41 13.63 -11.64
C ILE A 215 23.93 13.66 -11.48
N THR A 216 24.55 12.53 -11.10
CA THR A 216 25.99 12.43 -10.95
C THR A 216 26.71 12.67 -12.28
N PHE A 217 26.20 12.07 -13.37
CA PHE A 217 26.73 12.28 -14.71
C PHE A 217 26.64 13.74 -15.16
N LEU A 218 25.51 14.41 -14.99
CA LEU A 218 25.31 15.81 -15.36
C LEU A 218 26.22 16.75 -14.55
N ARG A 219 26.40 16.49 -13.24
CA ARG A 219 27.35 17.25 -12.39
C ARG A 219 28.78 17.16 -12.91
N ALA A 220 29.22 15.99 -13.37
CA ALA A 220 30.55 15.80 -13.91
C ALA A 220 30.82 16.63 -15.20
N TYR A 221 29.76 16.97 -15.95
CA TYR A 221 29.85 17.84 -17.13
C TYR A 221 29.62 19.32 -16.82
N GLY A 222 29.37 19.69 -15.57
CA GLY A 222 29.13 21.09 -15.17
C GLY A 222 27.83 21.67 -15.74
N VAL A 223 26.83 20.85 -15.99
CA VAL A 223 25.52 21.27 -16.49
C VAL A 223 24.72 21.91 -15.36
N ASP A 224 23.90 22.92 -15.69
CA ASP A 224 22.88 23.42 -14.77
C ASP A 224 21.85 22.33 -14.47
N ILE A 225 21.92 21.78 -13.25
CA ILE A 225 21.15 20.59 -12.87
C ILE A 225 19.67 20.90 -12.72
N ASP A 226 19.30 22.08 -12.23
CA ASP A 226 17.90 22.47 -12.05
C ASP A 226 17.20 22.56 -13.42
N ALA A 227 17.85 23.24 -14.38
CA ALA A 227 17.37 23.32 -15.76
C ALA A 227 17.32 21.94 -16.44
N ALA A 228 18.33 21.09 -16.19
CA ALA A 228 18.38 19.73 -16.75
C ALA A 228 17.24 18.87 -16.21
N VAL A 229 16.98 18.89 -14.91
CA VAL A 229 15.88 18.13 -14.29
C VAL A 229 14.51 18.61 -14.80
N GLU A 230 14.31 19.90 -15.00
CA GLU A 230 13.08 20.47 -15.59
C GLU A 230 12.84 19.91 -17.01
N VAL A 231 13.86 19.94 -17.87
CA VAL A 231 13.76 19.43 -19.25
C VAL A 231 13.53 17.91 -19.27
N LEU A 232 14.24 17.15 -18.45
CA LEU A 232 14.06 15.70 -18.33
C LEU A 232 12.66 15.35 -17.83
N GLY A 233 12.13 16.14 -16.90
CA GLY A 233 10.78 15.97 -16.36
C GLY A 233 9.68 16.19 -17.39
N GLY A 234 9.90 17.05 -18.38
CA GLY A 234 8.98 17.33 -19.50
C GLY A 234 9.05 16.32 -20.64
N GLY A 235 10.05 15.42 -20.68
CA GLY A 235 10.29 14.44 -21.73
C GLY A 235 9.94 13.01 -21.33
N LEU A 236 10.38 12.05 -22.16
CA LEU A 236 10.18 10.61 -21.93
C LEU A 236 10.91 10.09 -20.68
N ALA A 237 11.93 10.80 -20.19
CA ALA A 237 12.62 10.50 -18.94
C ALA A 237 11.81 10.91 -17.70
N GLY A 238 10.73 11.65 -17.87
CA GLY A 238 9.86 12.12 -16.79
C GLY A 238 9.18 10.96 -16.06
N SER A 239 9.08 11.07 -14.75
CA SER A 239 8.36 10.13 -13.89
C SER A 239 7.93 10.81 -12.59
N ALA A 240 6.93 10.23 -11.90
CA ALA A 240 6.58 10.69 -10.55
C ALA A 240 7.79 10.60 -9.59
N VAL A 241 8.67 9.61 -9.78
CA VAL A 241 9.91 9.47 -9.02
C VAL A 241 10.84 10.65 -9.25
N LEU A 242 11.09 11.02 -10.52
CA LEU A 242 11.92 12.17 -10.86
C LEU A 242 11.40 13.43 -10.16
N ASN A 243 10.11 13.73 -10.30
CA ASN A 243 9.50 14.93 -9.75
C ASN A 243 9.59 15.00 -8.20
N GLN A 244 9.45 13.85 -7.53
CA GLN A 244 9.46 13.79 -6.06
C GLN A 244 10.86 13.68 -5.46
N LYS A 245 11.81 13.03 -6.16
CA LYS A 245 13.11 12.67 -5.59
C LYS A 245 14.25 13.58 -6.05
N ALA A 246 14.17 14.18 -7.23
CA ALA A 246 15.19 15.11 -7.67
C ALA A 246 15.41 16.27 -6.67
N PRO A 247 14.41 16.94 -6.13
CA PRO A 247 14.62 18.01 -5.16
C PRO A 247 15.39 17.56 -3.90
N LYS A 248 15.15 16.34 -3.43
CA LYS A 248 15.88 15.75 -2.28
C LYS A 248 17.34 15.48 -2.65
N MET A 249 17.59 14.89 -3.83
CA MET A 249 18.92 14.61 -4.34
C MET A 249 19.73 15.90 -4.57
N LEU A 250 19.09 16.95 -5.08
CA LEU A 250 19.76 18.22 -5.33
C LEU A 250 20.09 18.97 -4.05
N SER A 251 19.18 18.97 -3.07
CA SER A 251 19.40 19.63 -1.78
C SER A 251 20.28 18.84 -0.81
N GLY A 252 20.56 17.58 -1.07
CA GLY A 252 21.27 16.68 -0.14
C GLY A 252 20.50 16.41 1.17
N LYS A 253 19.17 16.71 1.22
CA LYS A 253 18.34 16.47 2.38
C LYS A 253 17.55 15.18 2.20
N PHE A 254 17.93 14.14 2.93
CA PHE A 254 17.38 12.81 2.79
C PHE A 254 16.49 12.41 3.96
N ASP A 255 15.70 13.35 4.48
CA ASP A 255 14.68 13.06 5.49
C ASP A 255 13.70 12.00 4.94
N PRO A 256 13.44 10.91 5.66
CA PRO A 256 12.79 9.74 5.09
C PRO A 256 11.29 9.93 4.87
N GLY A 257 10.87 10.00 3.60
CA GLY A 257 9.49 9.71 3.19
C GLY A 257 9.29 8.21 2.94
N PHE A 258 10.34 7.52 2.46
CA PHE A 258 10.41 6.06 2.38
C PHE A 258 11.87 5.62 2.54
N ARG A 259 12.16 4.90 3.61
CA ARG A 259 13.54 4.54 3.99
C ARG A 259 14.15 3.52 3.03
N ILE A 260 15.47 3.63 2.79
CA ILE A 260 16.26 2.62 2.06
C ILE A 260 16.01 1.22 2.63
N ALA A 261 16.01 1.06 3.96
CA ALA A 261 15.81 -0.25 4.60
C ALA A 261 14.47 -0.91 4.19
N LEU A 262 13.39 -0.14 4.09
CA LEU A 262 12.08 -0.66 3.65
C LEU A 262 12.09 -0.98 2.14
N HIS A 263 12.75 -0.16 1.31
CA HIS A 263 12.83 -0.43 -0.11
C HIS A 263 13.77 -1.62 -0.41
N HIS A 264 14.84 -1.78 0.37
CA HIS A 264 15.68 -2.97 0.33
C HIS A 264 14.89 -4.25 0.66
N LYS A 265 14.04 -4.21 1.69
CA LYS A 265 13.09 -5.29 2.00
C LYS A 265 12.19 -5.59 0.79
N ASP A 266 11.60 -4.55 0.18
CA ASP A 266 10.74 -4.70 -0.99
C ASP A 266 11.49 -5.31 -2.18
N MET A 267 12.74 -4.92 -2.43
CA MET A 267 13.57 -5.54 -3.46
C MET A 267 13.94 -7.00 -3.14
N GLY A 268 13.99 -7.36 -1.86
CA GLY A 268 14.05 -8.76 -1.41
C GLY A 268 12.82 -9.57 -1.85
N ILE A 269 11.62 -8.99 -1.70
CA ILE A 269 10.37 -9.58 -2.20
C ILE A 269 10.42 -9.73 -3.73
N VAL A 270 10.82 -8.68 -4.45
CA VAL A 270 10.94 -8.66 -5.92
C VAL A 270 11.86 -9.79 -6.41
N THR A 271 13.06 -9.88 -5.86
CA THR A 271 14.07 -10.86 -6.29
C THR A 271 13.64 -12.30 -5.96
N SER A 272 12.99 -12.51 -4.82
CA SER A 272 12.43 -13.82 -4.43
C SER A 272 11.31 -14.24 -5.38
N ALA A 273 10.34 -13.36 -5.62
CA ALA A 273 9.21 -13.64 -6.51
C ALA A 273 9.66 -13.89 -7.97
N ALA A 274 10.63 -13.09 -8.47
CA ALA A 274 11.19 -13.29 -9.80
C ALA A 274 11.90 -14.66 -9.93
N ARG A 275 12.65 -15.06 -8.90
CA ARG A 275 13.32 -16.37 -8.86
C ARG A 275 12.31 -17.52 -8.86
N GLU A 276 11.26 -17.42 -8.06
CA GLU A 276 10.20 -18.43 -7.99
C GLU A 276 9.46 -18.56 -9.34
N ALA A 277 9.16 -17.43 -10.00
CA ALA A 277 8.53 -17.40 -11.31
C ALA A 277 9.48 -17.76 -12.48
N GLY A 278 10.78 -17.95 -12.23
CA GLY A 278 11.77 -18.18 -13.28
C GLY A 278 12.02 -16.98 -14.21
N VAL A 279 11.73 -15.76 -13.73
CA VAL A 279 11.87 -14.51 -14.50
C VAL A 279 13.21 -13.86 -14.24
N VAL A 280 13.88 -13.41 -15.32
CA VAL A 280 15.17 -12.72 -15.25
C VAL A 280 14.95 -11.20 -15.14
N ILE A 281 15.50 -10.58 -14.08
CA ILE A 281 15.38 -9.14 -13.80
C ILE A 281 16.78 -8.49 -13.61
N PRO A 282 17.61 -8.39 -14.66
CA PRO A 282 19.03 -8.03 -14.51
C PRO A 282 19.23 -6.68 -13.83
N LEU A 283 18.51 -5.63 -14.25
CA LEU A 283 18.62 -4.31 -13.63
C LEU A 283 18.10 -4.33 -12.18
N GLY A 284 17.00 -5.01 -11.90
CA GLY A 284 16.47 -5.16 -10.55
C GLY A 284 17.45 -5.85 -9.61
N ALA A 285 18.18 -6.86 -10.08
CA ALA A 285 19.20 -7.55 -9.31
C ALA A 285 20.36 -6.63 -8.95
N VAL A 286 20.82 -5.79 -9.89
CA VAL A 286 21.88 -4.79 -9.64
C VAL A 286 21.39 -3.76 -8.61
N VAL A 287 20.21 -3.17 -8.80
CA VAL A 287 19.67 -2.16 -7.87
C VAL A 287 19.47 -2.74 -6.47
N ALA A 288 19.04 -4.00 -6.34
CA ALA A 288 18.93 -4.67 -5.05
C ALA A 288 20.29 -4.75 -4.33
N GLN A 289 21.37 -5.01 -5.06
CA GLN A 289 22.74 -5.02 -4.50
C GLN A 289 23.23 -3.61 -4.12
N LEU A 290 22.89 -2.59 -4.91
CA LEU A 290 23.21 -1.19 -4.57
C LEU A 290 22.48 -0.73 -3.30
N MET A 291 21.21 -1.12 -3.12
CA MET A 291 20.49 -0.90 -1.86
C MET A 291 21.12 -1.64 -0.68
N ALA A 292 21.55 -2.89 -0.87
CA ALA A 292 22.27 -3.63 0.17
C ALA A 292 23.58 -2.94 0.55
N SER A 293 24.31 -2.39 -0.45
CA SER A 293 25.51 -1.57 -0.21
C SER A 293 25.18 -0.30 0.59
N ALA A 294 24.08 0.39 0.28
CA ALA A 294 23.64 1.56 1.05
C ALA A 294 23.33 1.20 2.52
N ILE A 295 22.68 0.05 2.77
CA ILE A 295 22.48 -0.46 4.14
C ILE A 295 23.82 -0.69 4.85
N ALA A 296 24.77 -1.35 4.18
CA ALA A 296 26.09 -1.64 4.75
C ALA A 296 26.89 -0.35 5.06
N ASN A 297 26.66 0.73 4.33
CA ASN A 297 27.26 2.04 4.56
C ASN A 297 26.54 2.88 5.64
N GLY A 298 25.48 2.36 6.27
CA GLY A 298 24.73 3.05 7.34
C GLY A 298 23.61 3.97 6.84
N ASP A 299 23.32 4.00 5.53
CA ASP A 299 22.32 4.90 4.93
C ASP A 299 20.88 4.35 5.06
N GLY A 300 20.67 3.19 5.68
CA GLY A 300 19.38 2.50 5.74
C GLY A 300 18.23 3.30 6.32
N GLY A 301 18.49 4.26 7.21
CA GLY A 301 17.51 5.15 7.81
C GLY A 301 17.11 6.33 6.94
N LEU A 302 17.88 6.65 5.89
CA LEU A 302 17.64 7.77 4.99
C LEU A 302 16.53 7.47 3.97
N ASP A 303 15.98 8.53 3.37
CA ASP A 303 15.09 8.40 2.21
C ASP A 303 15.80 7.66 1.07
N HIS A 304 15.07 6.82 0.34
CA HIS A 304 15.64 6.03 -0.74
C HIS A 304 16.25 6.87 -1.89
N SER A 305 15.98 8.17 -1.96
CA SER A 305 16.73 9.09 -2.83
C SER A 305 18.20 9.21 -2.44
N ALA A 306 18.59 8.82 -1.24
CA ALA A 306 20.01 8.76 -0.81
C ALA A 306 20.84 7.66 -1.50
N LEU A 307 20.25 6.85 -2.42
CA LEU A 307 21.03 6.04 -3.36
C LEU A 307 22.04 6.88 -4.15
N LEU A 308 21.76 8.17 -4.35
CA LEU A 308 22.71 9.14 -4.90
C LEU A 308 24.09 9.08 -4.20
N LEU A 309 24.11 8.97 -2.86
CA LEU A 309 25.37 8.87 -2.10
C LEU A 309 26.17 7.61 -2.47
N GLY A 310 25.50 6.53 -2.83
CA GLY A 310 26.13 5.31 -3.32
C GLY A 310 26.81 5.53 -4.67
N VAL A 311 26.13 6.16 -5.61
CA VAL A 311 26.67 6.49 -6.94
C VAL A 311 27.86 7.45 -6.82
N GLU A 312 27.75 8.49 -5.98
CA GLU A 312 28.85 9.44 -5.73
C GLU A 312 30.09 8.74 -5.15
N ARG A 313 29.91 7.81 -4.18
CA ARG A 313 31.04 7.02 -3.63
C ARG A 313 31.70 6.16 -4.71
N LEU A 314 30.90 5.47 -5.54
CA LEU A 314 31.42 4.63 -6.64
C LEU A 314 32.14 5.47 -7.70
N SER A 315 31.73 6.70 -7.92
CA SER A 315 32.34 7.63 -8.88
C SER A 315 33.56 8.38 -8.33
N GLY A 316 33.87 8.23 -7.03
CA GLY A 316 34.90 9.00 -6.36
C GLY A 316 34.63 10.49 -6.29
N THR A 317 33.35 10.90 -6.48
CA THR A 317 32.88 12.27 -6.37
C THR A 317 32.37 12.51 -4.95
N LYS A 318 32.80 13.61 -4.30
CA LYS A 318 32.16 14.05 -3.05
C LYS A 318 31.01 14.97 -3.40
N ALA A 319 29.87 14.78 -2.73
CA ALA A 319 28.82 15.79 -2.74
C ALA A 319 29.46 17.11 -2.30
N GLU A 320 29.57 18.08 -3.20
CA GLU A 320 29.83 19.45 -2.77
C GLU A 320 28.60 19.91 -1.99
N ALA A 321 28.77 20.07 -0.67
CA ALA A 321 27.77 20.69 0.15
C ALA A 321 27.49 22.07 -0.46
N THR A 322 26.32 22.24 -1.04
CA THR A 322 25.87 23.53 -1.55
C THR A 322 25.95 24.52 -0.39
N LYS A 323 26.82 25.53 -0.52
CA LYS A 323 27.01 26.63 0.44
C LYS A 323 25.76 27.51 0.53
#